data_28d14833a9cb642b14a13aca9c6116c3
#
_entry.id   28d14833a9cb642b14a13aca9c6116c3
#
_cell.length_a   1.000
_cell.length_b   1.000
_cell.length_c   1.000
_cell.angle_alpha   90.00
_cell.angle_beta   90.00
_cell.angle_gamma   90.00
#
_symmetry.space_group_name_H-M   'P 1'
#
loop_
_entity.id
_entity.type
_entity.pdbx_description
1 polymer ?
#
loop_
_entity_poly.entity_id
_entity_poly.type
_entity_poly.pdbx_seq_one_letter_code
_entity_poly.pdbx_strand_id
1 'polypeptide(L)'
;NEEPRQVHTRAMGRPRGDLEVKVVDENDEEVARGRPGEMVVRHSETTPRAGAFSGYLNREKETEDAWKNGWFHTGDTVTMDETGMLYFVDRAKNIIRRAGENIAAAEVENCLFENPFVSKVACIAVKDNVREEEVMACIVLQPDIPKDLNIAKKTK
;
A
#
# COMPACT_ATOMS: atom_id res chain seq x y z
N ASN A 1 23.71 3.49 14.26
CA ASN A 1 23.92 2.24 13.49
C ASN A 1 23.33 2.46 12.10
N GLU A 2 24.21 2.71 11.14
CA GLU A 2 23.82 2.76 9.74
C GLU A 2 23.71 1.32 9.23
N GLU A 3 22.50 0.78 9.20
CA GLU A 3 22.27 -0.48 8.49
C GLU A 3 22.52 -0.27 6.99
N PRO A 4 23.18 -1.23 6.31
CA PRO A 4 23.38 -1.12 4.87
C PRO A 4 22.02 -0.97 4.17
N ARG A 5 21.91 0.03 3.29
CA ARG A 5 20.70 0.24 2.51
C ARG A 5 20.40 -1.00 1.68
N GLN A 6 19.23 -1.59 1.88
CA GLN A 6 18.76 -2.73 1.09
C GLN A 6 18.27 -2.25 -0.28
N VAL A 7 19.18 -2.17 -1.24
CA VAL A 7 18.88 -1.72 -2.61
C VAL A 7 18.08 -2.81 -3.33
N HIS A 8 17.11 -2.41 -4.15
CA HIS A 8 16.19 -3.28 -4.90
C HIS A 8 15.20 -4.10 -4.04
N THR A 9 15.08 -3.78 -2.76
CA THR A 9 13.99 -4.27 -1.92
C THR A 9 13.00 -3.14 -1.67
N ARG A 10 11.80 -3.48 -1.22
CA ARG A 10 10.83 -2.46 -0.75
C ARG A 10 11.05 -2.09 0.72
N ALA A 11 12.26 -2.36 1.27
CA ALA A 11 12.60 -2.07 2.65
C ALA A 11 12.57 -0.57 2.93
N MET A 12 11.80 -0.17 3.91
CA MET A 12 11.67 1.21 4.38
C MET A 12 12.64 1.52 5.51
N GLY A 13 13.07 0.50 6.26
CA GLY A 13 13.89 0.63 7.47
C GLY A 13 13.14 0.19 8.72
N ARG A 14 13.77 0.44 9.87
CA ARG A 14 13.16 0.24 11.19
C ARG A 14 12.65 1.55 11.75
N PRO A 15 11.63 1.52 12.64
CA PRO A 15 11.19 2.70 13.36
C PRO A 15 12.35 3.38 14.09
N ARG A 16 12.37 4.72 14.08
CA ARG A 16 13.26 5.48 14.95
C ARG A 16 12.91 5.21 16.42
N GLY A 17 13.90 5.27 17.30
CA GLY A 17 13.73 4.96 18.72
C GLY A 17 12.78 5.91 19.49
N ASP A 18 12.41 7.04 18.88
CA ASP A 18 11.44 8.01 19.40
C ASP A 18 10.04 7.87 18.80
N LEU A 19 9.80 6.84 17.98
CA LEU A 19 8.50 6.56 17.37
C LEU A 19 8.05 5.14 17.70
N GLU A 20 6.79 5.03 18.08
CA GLU A 20 6.08 3.76 18.14
C GLU A 20 5.41 3.50 16.79
N VAL A 21 5.56 2.29 16.26
CA VAL A 21 4.98 1.87 14.98
C VAL A 21 4.30 0.53 15.15
N LYS A 22 3.11 0.40 14.60
CA LYS A 22 2.38 -0.86 14.48
C LYS A 22 1.97 -1.09 13.03
N VAL A 23 1.70 -2.35 12.71
CA VAL A 23 1.02 -2.76 11.49
C VAL A 23 -0.32 -3.34 11.91
N VAL A 24 -1.42 -2.74 11.46
CA VAL A 24 -2.76 -3.05 11.93
C VAL A 24 -3.69 -3.47 10.80
N ASP A 25 -4.73 -4.22 11.14
CA ASP A 25 -5.82 -4.55 10.24
C ASP A 25 -6.89 -3.45 10.20
N GLU A 26 -8.02 -3.71 9.55
CA GLU A 26 -9.15 -2.78 9.43
C GLU A 26 -9.90 -2.50 10.74
N ASN A 27 -9.67 -3.29 11.78
CA ASN A 27 -10.23 -3.11 13.12
C ASN A 27 -9.24 -2.43 14.08
N ASP A 28 -8.12 -1.90 13.57
CA ASP A 28 -7.00 -1.34 14.34
C ASP A 28 -6.29 -2.37 15.25
N GLU A 29 -6.45 -3.67 14.98
CA GLU A 29 -5.77 -4.74 15.70
C GLU A 29 -4.42 -5.06 15.05
N GLU A 30 -3.37 -5.22 15.87
CA GLU A 30 -2.02 -5.50 15.39
C GLU A 30 -1.95 -6.86 14.70
N VAL A 31 -1.48 -6.89 13.45
CA VAL A 31 -1.34 -8.13 12.69
C VAL A 31 -0.06 -8.88 13.05
N ALA A 32 -0.04 -10.19 12.80
CA ALA A 32 1.17 -11.00 12.99
C ALA A 32 2.32 -10.55 12.07
N ARG A 33 3.56 -10.78 12.51
CA ARG A 33 4.76 -10.48 11.71
C ARG A 33 4.70 -11.16 10.35
N GLY A 34 5.13 -10.41 9.31
CA GLY A 34 5.08 -10.84 7.92
C GLY A 34 3.71 -10.70 7.24
N ARG A 35 2.64 -10.41 7.99
CA ARG A 35 1.32 -10.14 7.40
C ARG A 35 1.21 -8.67 6.98
N PRO A 36 0.60 -8.38 5.83
CA PRO A 36 0.34 -7.00 5.43
C PRO A 36 -0.77 -6.36 6.27
N GLY A 37 -0.61 -5.07 6.54
CA GLY A 37 -1.58 -4.24 7.23
C GLY A 37 -1.23 -2.76 7.08
N GLU A 38 -2.07 -1.87 7.57
CA GLU A 38 -1.79 -0.43 7.56
C GLU A 38 -0.71 -0.08 8.58
N MET A 39 0.26 0.72 8.18
CA MET A 39 1.24 1.28 9.10
C MET A 39 0.62 2.43 9.87
N VAL A 40 0.61 2.31 11.20
CA VAL A 40 0.21 3.40 12.10
C VAL A 40 1.38 3.82 12.97
N VAL A 41 1.51 5.11 13.22
CA VAL A 41 2.65 5.67 13.95
C VAL A 41 2.20 6.66 15.02
N ARG A 42 2.95 6.76 16.10
CA ARG A 42 2.81 7.83 17.12
C ARG A 42 4.15 8.11 17.79
N HIS A 43 4.29 9.26 18.42
CA HIS A 43 5.48 9.55 19.24
C HIS A 43 5.47 8.70 20.52
N SER A 44 4.38 8.78 21.29
CA SER A 44 4.16 7.97 22.51
C SER A 44 2.68 7.96 22.86
N GLU A 45 2.30 7.14 23.83
CA GLU A 45 0.93 7.11 24.32
C GLU A 45 0.50 8.45 24.95
N THR A 46 1.40 9.10 25.68
CA THR A 46 1.10 10.36 26.39
C THR A 46 1.19 11.60 25.50
N THR A 47 1.99 11.54 24.44
CA THR A 47 2.21 12.65 23.49
C THR A 47 2.17 12.15 22.03
N PRO A 48 1.05 11.59 21.56
CA PRO A 48 1.02 10.87 20.29
C PRO A 48 1.38 11.73 19.09
N ARG A 49 1.04 13.02 19.11
CA ARG A 49 1.27 13.96 18.01
C ARG A 49 2.58 14.75 18.12
N ALA A 50 3.43 14.50 19.14
CA ALA A 50 4.69 15.24 19.30
C ALA A 50 5.63 15.00 18.11
N GLY A 51 6.15 16.08 17.52
CA GLY A 51 7.02 16.02 16.35
C GLY A 51 6.36 15.59 15.03
N ALA A 52 5.04 15.32 15.04
CA ALA A 52 4.27 15.09 13.84
C ALA A 52 3.79 16.39 13.20
N PHE A 53 3.20 16.29 12.01
CA PHE A 53 2.62 17.46 11.34
C PHE A 53 1.42 18.02 12.12
N SER A 54 1.19 19.34 12.04
CA SER A 54 0.12 20.02 12.77
C SER A 54 -1.28 19.70 12.24
N GLY A 55 -1.38 19.29 10.98
CA GLY A 55 -2.63 18.96 10.31
C GLY A 55 -2.63 19.36 8.83
N TYR A 56 -3.65 18.93 8.11
CA TYR A 56 -3.89 19.34 6.72
C TYR A 56 -4.48 20.75 6.68
N LEU A 57 -3.92 21.61 5.84
CA LEU A 57 -4.35 23.00 5.72
C LEU A 57 -5.83 23.10 5.36
N ASN A 58 -6.61 23.78 6.20
CA ASN A 58 -8.07 23.97 6.07
C ASN A 58 -8.88 22.65 5.95
N ARG A 59 -8.38 21.56 6.56
CA ARG A 59 -8.99 20.23 6.53
C ARG A 59 -8.93 19.57 7.92
N GLU A 60 -9.66 20.16 8.85
CA GLU A 60 -9.70 19.70 10.24
C GLU A 60 -10.24 18.28 10.36
N LYS A 61 -11.33 17.98 9.61
CA LYS A 61 -11.95 16.67 9.63
C LYS A 61 -10.98 15.59 9.14
N GLU A 62 -10.32 15.80 8.00
CA GLU A 62 -9.34 14.86 7.46
C GLU A 62 -8.12 14.71 8.38
N THR A 63 -7.80 15.78 9.13
CA THR A 63 -6.74 15.71 10.15
C THR A 63 -7.14 14.79 11.28
N GLU A 64 -8.34 14.95 11.82
CA GLU A 64 -8.83 14.10 12.90
C GLU A 64 -9.08 12.66 12.42
N ASP A 65 -9.58 12.47 11.21
CA ASP A 65 -9.76 11.15 10.60
C ASP A 65 -8.44 10.39 10.43
N ALA A 66 -7.33 11.12 10.21
CA ALA A 66 -5.99 10.53 10.13
C ALA A 66 -5.41 10.17 11.51
N TRP A 67 -5.96 10.71 12.60
CA TRP A 67 -5.55 10.45 13.98
C TRP A 67 -6.62 9.67 14.73
N LYS A 68 -6.66 8.36 14.56
CA LYS A 68 -7.61 7.48 15.24
C LYS A 68 -6.94 6.77 16.41
N ASN A 69 -7.65 6.61 17.51
CA ASN A 69 -7.21 5.85 18.68
C ASN A 69 -5.81 6.25 19.20
N GLY A 70 -5.42 7.53 19.00
CA GLY A 70 -4.10 8.05 19.39
C GLY A 70 -2.96 7.64 18.45
N TRP A 71 -3.28 7.11 17.26
CA TRP A 71 -2.33 6.74 16.21
C TRP A 71 -2.58 7.53 14.93
N PHE A 72 -1.50 7.89 14.25
CA PHE A 72 -1.55 8.45 12.90
C PHE A 72 -1.62 7.32 11.88
N HIS A 73 -2.71 7.27 11.14
CA HIS A 73 -2.94 6.36 10.04
C HIS A 73 -2.25 6.88 8.78
N THR A 74 -1.21 6.20 8.33
CA THR A 74 -0.37 6.69 7.22
C THR A 74 -1.02 6.49 5.87
N GLY A 75 -1.97 5.56 5.77
CA GLY A 75 -2.53 5.09 4.51
C GLY A 75 -1.55 4.25 3.68
N ASP A 76 -0.45 3.79 4.28
CA ASP A 76 0.51 2.91 3.66
C ASP A 76 0.33 1.48 4.18
N THR A 77 0.14 0.53 3.27
CA THR A 77 0.16 -0.91 3.59
C THR A 77 1.60 -1.40 3.58
N VAL A 78 2.00 -2.03 4.67
CA VAL A 78 3.36 -2.55 4.88
C VAL A 78 3.32 -3.95 5.48
N THR A 79 4.45 -4.65 5.43
CA THR A 79 4.71 -5.80 6.29
C THR A 79 5.85 -5.47 7.25
N MET A 80 5.88 -6.10 8.41
CA MET A 80 6.99 -5.98 9.37
C MET A 80 7.52 -7.38 9.66
N ASP A 81 8.83 -7.58 9.49
CA ASP A 81 9.46 -8.87 9.79
C ASP A 81 9.78 -9.04 11.28
N GLU A 82 10.31 -10.21 11.64
CA GLU A 82 10.69 -10.55 13.02
C GLU A 82 11.78 -9.64 13.59
N THR A 83 12.54 -8.96 12.75
CA THR A 83 13.60 -8.03 13.15
C THR A 83 13.10 -6.60 13.32
N GLY A 84 11.80 -6.33 13.02
CA GLY A 84 11.20 -5.00 13.03
C GLY A 84 11.49 -4.18 11.77
N MET A 85 12.02 -4.78 10.71
CA MET A 85 12.19 -4.14 9.41
C MET A 85 10.83 -4.03 8.72
N LEU A 86 10.53 -2.83 8.21
CA LEU A 86 9.31 -2.52 7.48
C LEU A 86 9.55 -2.62 5.97
N TYR A 87 8.62 -3.22 5.26
CA TYR A 87 8.62 -3.34 3.80
C TYR A 87 7.32 -2.76 3.25
N PHE A 88 7.45 -1.81 2.32
CA PHE A 88 6.30 -1.20 1.66
C PHE A 88 5.63 -2.19 0.72
N VAL A 89 4.31 -2.31 0.82
CA VAL A 89 3.49 -3.12 -0.08
C VAL A 89 2.83 -2.22 -1.13
N ASP A 90 1.90 -1.37 -0.70
CA ASP A 90 1.20 -0.40 -1.54
C ASP A 90 0.52 0.66 -0.66
N ARG A 91 -0.14 1.64 -1.27
CA ARG A 91 -1.11 2.50 -0.58
C ARG A 91 -2.37 1.72 -0.23
N ALA A 92 -2.93 1.94 0.96
CA ALA A 92 -4.15 1.26 1.39
C ALA A 92 -5.32 1.42 0.40
N LYS A 93 -5.43 2.60 -0.22
CA LYS A 93 -6.43 2.89 -1.27
C LYS A 93 -6.21 2.15 -2.61
N ASN A 94 -5.04 1.59 -2.83
CA ASN A 94 -4.69 0.84 -4.04
C ASN A 94 -4.75 -0.68 -3.80
N ILE A 95 -5.08 -1.10 -2.58
CA ILE A 95 -5.33 -2.51 -2.28
C ILE A 95 -6.73 -2.86 -2.77
N ILE A 96 -6.81 -3.87 -3.62
CA ILE A 96 -8.05 -4.39 -4.20
C ILE A 96 -8.49 -5.59 -3.37
N ARG A 97 -9.69 -5.53 -2.78
CA ARG A 97 -10.23 -6.59 -1.91
C ARG A 97 -11.07 -7.57 -2.72
N ARG A 98 -10.46 -8.68 -3.13
CA ARG A 98 -11.12 -9.67 -3.97
C ARG A 98 -11.34 -10.98 -3.21
N ALA A 99 -12.60 -11.30 -2.95
CA ALA A 99 -13.01 -12.57 -2.30
C ALA A 99 -12.23 -12.85 -0.98
N GLY A 100 -12.02 -11.81 -0.14
CA GLY A 100 -11.29 -11.90 1.12
C GLY A 100 -9.77 -11.86 0.99
N GLU A 101 -9.23 -11.69 -0.22
CA GLU A 101 -7.79 -11.48 -0.46
C GLU A 101 -7.49 -10.02 -0.76
N ASN A 102 -6.36 -9.54 -0.26
CA ASN A 102 -5.84 -8.21 -0.52
C ASN A 102 -4.81 -8.27 -1.63
N ILE A 103 -5.15 -7.72 -2.80
CA ILE A 103 -4.31 -7.68 -3.98
C ILE A 103 -3.72 -6.26 -4.10
N ALA A 104 -2.40 -6.14 -4.08
CA ALA A 104 -1.75 -4.87 -4.34
C ALA A 104 -1.80 -4.54 -5.84
N ALA A 105 -2.42 -3.40 -6.20
CA ALA A 105 -2.50 -2.97 -7.60
C ALA A 105 -1.13 -2.91 -8.25
N ALA A 106 -0.12 -2.43 -7.54
CA ALA A 106 1.26 -2.33 -8.02
C ALA A 106 1.89 -3.69 -8.38
N GLU A 107 1.51 -4.80 -7.73
CA GLU A 107 2.03 -6.13 -8.08
C GLU A 107 1.47 -6.60 -9.43
N VAL A 108 0.17 -6.37 -9.64
CA VAL A 108 -0.49 -6.68 -10.92
C VAL A 108 0.06 -5.79 -12.04
N GLU A 109 0.23 -4.49 -11.77
CA GLU A 109 0.81 -3.52 -12.69
C GLU A 109 2.23 -3.91 -13.11
N ASN A 110 3.09 -4.29 -12.17
CA ASN A 110 4.46 -4.73 -12.46
C ASN A 110 4.47 -5.97 -13.34
N CYS A 111 3.65 -6.97 -13.05
CA CYS A 111 3.53 -8.19 -13.85
C CYS A 111 3.07 -7.88 -15.28
N LEU A 112 2.09 -7.00 -15.44
CA LEU A 112 1.61 -6.59 -16.76
C LEU A 112 2.64 -5.73 -17.52
N PHE A 113 3.41 -4.92 -16.81
CA PHE A 113 4.43 -4.06 -17.40
C PHE A 113 5.67 -4.82 -17.92
N GLU A 114 5.90 -6.06 -17.45
CA GLU A 114 6.93 -6.94 -18.01
C GLU A 114 6.65 -7.33 -19.47
N ASN A 115 5.40 -7.18 -19.92
CA ASN A 115 5.05 -7.46 -21.30
C ASN A 115 5.56 -6.35 -22.22
N PRO A 116 6.39 -6.67 -23.25
CA PRO A 116 7.03 -5.67 -24.13
C PRO A 116 6.03 -4.86 -24.96
N PHE A 117 4.78 -5.30 -25.07
CA PHE A 117 3.73 -4.57 -25.79
C PHE A 117 3.07 -3.49 -24.95
N VAL A 118 3.29 -3.48 -23.63
CA VAL A 118 2.69 -2.54 -22.69
C VAL A 118 3.56 -1.30 -22.55
N SER A 119 2.97 -0.13 -22.79
CA SER A 119 3.61 1.18 -22.59
C SER A 119 3.28 1.78 -21.23
N LYS A 120 2.02 1.62 -20.80
CA LYS A 120 1.54 2.07 -19.47
C LYS A 120 0.46 1.11 -18.99
N VAL A 121 0.38 0.96 -17.69
CA VAL A 121 -0.67 0.17 -17.03
C VAL A 121 -1.10 0.87 -15.74
N ALA A 122 -2.37 0.75 -15.41
CA ALA A 122 -2.93 1.12 -14.12
C ALA A 122 -4.00 0.10 -13.75
N CYS A 123 -3.94 -0.40 -12.52
CA CYS A 123 -4.94 -1.31 -11.98
C CYS A 123 -5.80 -0.58 -10.95
N ILE A 124 -7.11 -0.79 -11.02
CA ILE A 124 -8.07 -0.20 -10.09
C ILE A 124 -9.03 -1.26 -9.61
N ALA A 125 -9.55 -1.06 -8.39
CA ALA A 125 -10.68 -1.81 -7.87
C ALA A 125 -11.96 -1.41 -8.60
N VAL A 126 -12.73 -2.39 -9.04
CA VAL A 126 -14.10 -2.19 -9.53
C VAL A 126 -15.04 -3.04 -8.68
N LYS A 127 -16.19 -2.48 -8.31
CA LYS A 127 -17.16 -3.16 -7.47
C LYS A 127 -17.68 -4.41 -8.17
N ASP A 128 -17.65 -5.55 -7.47
CA ASP A 128 -18.24 -6.82 -7.89
C ASP A 128 -19.26 -7.30 -6.85
N ASN A 129 -20.40 -7.79 -7.31
CA ASN A 129 -21.51 -8.19 -6.41
C ASN A 129 -21.26 -9.52 -5.68
N VAL A 130 -20.27 -10.30 -6.10
CA VAL A 130 -19.95 -11.63 -5.56
C VAL A 130 -18.64 -11.64 -4.81
N ARG A 131 -17.66 -10.87 -5.30
CA ARG A 131 -16.28 -10.88 -4.82
C ARG A 131 -15.87 -9.60 -4.06
N GLU A 132 -16.83 -8.72 -3.74
CA GLU A 132 -16.63 -7.36 -3.21
C GLU A 132 -16.04 -6.44 -4.26
N GLU A 133 -14.81 -6.72 -4.71
CA GLU A 133 -14.11 -6.00 -5.77
C GLU A 133 -13.50 -6.98 -6.77
N GLU A 134 -13.24 -6.47 -7.97
CA GLU A 134 -12.50 -7.18 -9.03
C GLU A 134 -11.41 -6.25 -9.58
N VAL A 135 -10.33 -6.84 -10.08
CA VAL A 135 -9.21 -6.09 -10.66
C VAL A 135 -9.56 -5.66 -12.07
N MET A 136 -9.55 -4.36 -12.34
CA MET A 136 -9.62 -3.83 -13.69
C MET A 136 -8.27 -3.22 -14.07
N ALA A 137 -7.63 -3.78 -15.11
CA ALA A 137 -6.39 -3.25 -15.67
C ALA A 137 -6.67 -2.34 -16.86
N CYS A 138 -6.22 -1.09 -16.78
CA CYS A 138 -6.20 -0.13 -17.87
C CYS A 138 -4.83 -0.15 -18.53
N ILE A 139 -4.75 -0.60 -19.79
CA ILE A 139 -3.48 -0.81 -20.48
C ILE A 139 -3.36 0.12 -21.69
N VAL A 140 -2.20 0.78 -21.82
CA VAL A 140 -1.81 1.49 -23.03
C VAL A 140 -0.72 0.69 -23.71
N LEU A 141 -0.96 0.32 -24.97
CA LEU A 141 0.02 -0.42 -25.79
C LEU A 141 1.09 0.52 -26.34
N GLN A 142 2.24 -0.04 -26.72
CA GLN A 142 3.27 0.67 -27.45
C GLN A 142 2.69 1.21 -28.77
N PRO A 143 3.21 2.35 -29.31
CA PRO A 143 2.62 3.03 -30.47
C PRO A 143 2.50 2.15 -31.71
N ASP A 144 3.45 1.23 -31.91
CA ASP A 144 3.55 0.38 -33.09
C ASP A 144 2.72 -0.92 -33.00
N ILE A 145 2.00 -1.12 -31.91
CA ILE A 145 1.22 -2.33 -31.69
C ILE A 145 -0.24 -2.11 -32.12
N PRO A 146 -0.76 -2.94 -33.06
CA PRO A 146 -2.17 -2.87 -33.46
C PRO A 146 -3.11 -3.10 -32.28
N LYS A 147 -4.10 -2.26 -32.13
CA LYS A 147 -5.13 -2.37 -31.07
C LYS A 147 -6.21 -3.37 -31.50
N ASP A 148 -5.91 -4.66 -31.48
CA ASP A 148 -6.88 -5.71 -31.75
C ASP A 148 -7.06 -6.67 -30.56
N LEU A 149 -8.21 -7.35 -30.53
CA LEU A 149 -8.58 -8.29 -29.46
C LEU A 149 -7.66 -9.54 -29.40
N ASN A 150 -6.87 -9.83 -30.43
CA ASN A 150 -6.01 -10.98 -30.46
C ASN A 150 -4.74 -10.78 -29.61
N ILE A 151 -4.34 -9.53 -29.40
CA ILE A 151 -3.22 -9.19 -28.53
C ILE A 151 -3.58 -9.42 -27.07
N ALA A 152 -4.79 -9.06 -26.67
CA ALA A 152 -5.29 -9.28 -25.29
C ALA A 152 -5.33 -10.79 -24.90
N LYS A 153 -5.46 -11.70 -25.87
CA LYS A 153 -5.45 -13.15 -25.63
C LYS A 153 -4.05 -13.75 -25.49
N LYS A 154 -3.00 -13.04 -25.91
CA LYS A 154 -1.59 -13.48 -25.80
C LYS A 154 -0.93 -13.05 -24.50
N THR A 155 -1.64 -12.27 -23.69
CA THR A 155 -1.15 -11.68 -22.43
C THR A 155 -1.66 -12.47 -21.20
N LYS A 156 -1.98 -13.76 -21.36
CA LYS A 156 -2.35 -14.66 -20.26
C LYS A 156 -1.15 -15.36 -19.69
#